data_568b94a2e24124764fd6b0ab177521d6
#
_entry.id   568b94a2e24124764fd6b0ab177521d6
#
_cell.length_a   1.000
_cell.length_b   1.000
_cell.length_c   1.000
_cell.angle_alpha   90.00
_cell.angle_beta   90.00
_cell.angle_gamma   90.00
#
_symmetry.space_group_name_H-M   'P 1'
#
loop_
_entity.id
_entity.type
_entity.pdbx_description
1 polymer ?
#
loop_
_entity_poly.entity_id
_entity_poly.type
_entity_poly.pdbx_seq_one_letter_code
_entity_poly.pdbx_strand_id
1 'polypeptide(L)' 'MMLNLSIEELETLRRLQHRKEFEPYWLQITCILMLAHGHDAKTIAYDLGISLSCVYNYAETYKSGGIPKLTNNHYKGY' A
#
# COMPACT_ATOMS: atom_id res chain seq x y z
N MET A 1 1.01 -12.34 7.02
CA MET A 1 1.10 -10.96 7.48
C MET A 1 -0.20 -10.23 7.24
N MET A 2 -0.62 -9.44 8.19
CA MET A 2 -1.87 -8.71 8.07
C MET A 2 -1.69 -7.32 8.65
N LEU A 3 -2.28 -6.32 7.98
CA LEU A 3 -2.23 -4.93 8.44
C LEU A 3 -3.60 -4.53 8.97
N ASN A 4 -3.60 -3.93 10.15
CA ASN A 4 -4.84 -3.41 10.74
C ASN A 4 -4.90 -1.92 10.49
N LEU A 5 -5.73 -1.53 9.54
CA LEU A 5 -5.87 -0.13 9.17
C LEU A 5 -7.26 0.37 9.58
N SER A 6 -7.31 1.65 9.95
CA SER A 6 -8.59 2.28 10.24
C SER A 6 -9.38 2.46 8.94
N ILE A 7 -10.68 2.69 9.08
CA ILE A 7 -11.52 2.97 7.92
C ILE A 7 -11.03 4.21 7.20
N GLU A 8 -10.59 5.21 7.96
CA GLU A 8 -10.06 6.44 7.37
C GLU A 8 -8.83 6.19 6.54
N GLU A 9 -7.92 5.34 7.04
CA GLU A 9 -6.73 4.98 6.27
C GLU A 9 -7.09 4.25 4.99
N LEU A 10 -8.02 3.30 5.09
CA LEU A 10 -8.44 2.53 3.93
C LEU A 10 -9.06 3.43 2.87
N GLU A 11 -9.91 4.37 3.30
CA GLU A 11 -10.55 5.28 2.37
C GLU A 11 -9.55 6.21 1.71
N THR A 12 -8.57 6.68 2.48
CA THR A 12 -7.53 7.55 1.94
C THR A 12 -6.72 6.80 0.88
N LEU A 13 -6.28 5.58 1.22
CA LEU A 13 -5.50 4.78 0.28
C LEU A 13 -6.29 4.48 -0.99
N ARG A 14 -7.57 4.14 -0.85
CA ARG A 14 -8.40 3.85 -2.02
C ARG A 14 -8.57 5.08 -2.89
N ARG A 15 -8.73 6.25 -2.28
CA ARG A 15 -8.84 7.50 -3.03
C ARG A 15 -7.56 7.77 -3.80
N LEU A 16 -6.41 7.60 -3.15
CA LEU A 16 -5.13 7.82 -3.81
C LEU A 16 -4.88 6.83 -4.92
N GLN A 17 -5.38 5.60 -4.76
CA GLN A 17 -5.23 4.56 -5.76
C GLN A 17 -5.80 5.00 -7.11
N HIS A 18 -6.82 5.84 -7.08
CA HIS A 18 -7.50 6.29 -8.30
C HIS A 18 -7.07 7.69 -8.75
N ARG A 19 -6.12 8.30 -8.07
CA ARG A 19 -5.67 9.63 -8.43
C ARG A 19 -4.50 9.53 -9.40
N LYS A 20 -4.59 10.33 -10.46
CA LYS A 20 -3.59 10.27 -11.51
C LYS A 20 -2.19 10.64 -11.02
N GLU A 21 -2.09 11.61 -10.15
CA GLU A 21 -0.80 12.04 -9.64
C GLU A 21 -0.12 10.99 -8.76
N PHE A 22 -0.86 9.96 -8.34
CA PHE A 22 -0.30 8.87 -7.54
C PHE A 22 -0.13 7.59 -8.35
N GLU A 23 -0.27 7.65 -9.67
CA GLU A 23 -0.05 6.50 -10.53
C GLU A 23 1.29 5.81 -10.29
N PRO A 24 2.40 6.54 -10.13
CA PRO A 24 3.69 5.88 -9.88
C PRO A 24 3.70 5.06 -8.60
N TYR A 25 2.77 5.30 -7.71
CA TYR A 25 2.70 4.59 -6.42
C TYR A 25 1.53 3.63 -6.35
N TRP A 26 0.87 3.39 -7.48
CA TRP A 26 -0.31 2.52 -7.52
C TRP A 26 0.00 1.13 -6.97
N LEU A 27 1.15 0.59 -7.33
CA LEU A 27 1.55 -0.75 -6.92
C LEU A 27 1.68 -0.85 -5.40
N GLN A 28 2.39 0.11 -4.79
CA GLN A 28 2.58 0.13 -3.36
C GLN A 28 1.25 0.28 -2.63
N ILE A 29 0.43 1.20 -3.10
CA ILE A 29 -0.88 1.46 -2.47
C ILE A 29 -1.76 0.23 -2.58
N THR A 30 -1.81 -0.39 -3.75
CA THR A 30 -2.62 -1.58 -3.97
C THR A 30 -2.16 -2.72 -3.08
N CYS A 31 -0.85 -2.89 -2.94
CA CYS A 31 -0.28 -3.93 -2.09
C CYS A 31 -0.76 -3.77 -0.64
N ILE A 32 -0.70 -2.55 -0.12
CA ILE A 32 -1.12 -2.28 1.25
C ILE A 32 -2.62 -2.55 1.41
N LEU A 33 -3.42 -2.13 0.45
CA LEU A 33 -4.87 -2.38 0.49
C LEU A 33 -5.16 -3.88 0.51
N MET A 34 -4.47 -4.66 -0.31
CA MET A 34 -4.69 -6.10 -0.36
C MET A 34 -4.29 -6.75 0.97
N LEU A 35 -3.18 -6.33 1.54
CA LEU A 35 -2.77 -6.85 2.84
C LEU A 35 -3.80 -6.52 3.92
N ALA A 36 -4.32 -5.31 3.90
CA ALA A 36 -5.31 -4.88 4.88
C ALA A 36 -6.60 -5.67 4.75
N HIS A 37 -6.91 -6.14 3.54
CA HIS A 37 -8.09 -6.96 3.31
C HIS A 37 -7.86 -8.45 3.56
N GLY A 38 -6.70 -8.80 4.06
CA GLY A 38 -6.43 -10.18 4.48
C GLY A 38 -5.85 -11.08 3.41
N HIS A 39 -5.44 -10.53 2.28
CA HIS A 39 -4.81 -11.35 1.25
C HIS A 39 -3.44 -11.80 1.69
N ASP A 40 -3.10 -13.02 1.30
CA ASP A 40 -1.81 -13.60 1.61
C ASP A 40 -0.71 -12.93 0.80
N ALA A 41 0.46 -12.72 1.43
CA ALA A 41 1.56 -12.02 0.76
C ALA A 41 2.02 -12.72 -0.51
N LYS A 42 2.02 -14.06 -0.51
CA LYS A 42 2.41 -14.80 -1.70
C LYS A 42 1.42 -14.59 -2.84
N THR A 43 0.14 -14.56 -2.51
CA THR A 43 -0.91 -14.31 -3.49
C THR A 43 -0.77 -12.92 -4.07
N ILE A 44 -0.50 -11.93 -3.22
CA ILE A 44 -0.32 -10.56 -3.66
C ILE A 44 0.87 -10.46 -4.60
N ALA A 45 1.99 -11.08 -4.23
CA ALA A 45 3.19 -11.06 -5.07
C ALA A 45 2.89 -11.65 -6.44
N TYR A 46 2.19 -12.78 -6.47
CA TYR A 46 1.86 -13.43 -7.72
C TYR A 46 0.92 -12.56 -8.56
N ASP A 47 -0.13 -12.05 -7.95
CA ASP A 47 -1.14 -11.27 -8.67
C ASP A 47 -0.58 -9.96 -9.21
N LEU A 48 0.31 -9.32 -8.46
CA LEU A 48 0.86 -8.04 -8.88
C LEU A 48 2.15 -8.18 -9.69
N GLY A 49 2.66 -9.41 -9.83
CA GLY A 49 3.87 -9.65 -10.61
C GLY A 49 5.13 -9.10 -9.96
N ILE A 50 5.20 -9.12 -8.63
CA ILE A 50 6.36 -8.64 -7.90
C ILE A 50 6.88 -9.75 -7.00
N SER A 51 8.07 -9.55 -6.43
CA SER A 51 8.65 -10.53 -5.54
C SER A 51 8.00 -10.46 -4.17
N LEU A 52 8.10 -11.57 -3.43
CA LEU A 52 7.60 -11.60 -2.06
C LEU A 52 8.33 -10.58 -1.19
N SER A 53 9.63 -10.39 -1.43
CA SER A 53 10.41 -9.39 -0.71
C SER A 53 9.84 -8.00 -0.92
N CYS A 54 9.37 -7.72 -2.12
CA CYS A 54 8.79 -6.43 -2.45
C CYS A 54 7.53 -6.17 -1.61
N VAL A 55 6.69 -7.20 -1.47
CA VAL A 55 5.49 -7.09 -0.65
C VAL A 55 5.85 -6.74 0.79
N TYR A 56 6.84 -7.45 1.35
CA TYR A 56 7.26 -7.19 2.71
C TYR A 56 7.89 -5.81 2.87
N ASN A 57 8.64 -5.36 1.87
CA ASN A 57 9.25 -4.03 1.91
C ASN A 57 8.18 -2.94 1.93
N TYR A 58 7.15 -3.08 1.13
CA TYR A 58 6.06 -2.11 1.12
C TYR A 58 5.34 -2.09 2.47
N ALA A 59 5.11 -3.27 3.05
CA ALA A 59 4.46 -3.36 4.35
C ALA A 59 5.30 -2.69 5.43
N GLU A 60 6.61 -2.93 5.43
CA GLU A 60 7.51 -2.32 6.40
C GLU A 60 7.57 -0.81 6.23
N THR A 61 7.60 -0.34 4.99
CA THR A 61 7.61 1.07 4.70
C THR A 61 6.35 1.74 5.25
N TYR A 62 5.21 1.09 5.04
CA TYR A 62 3.95 1.63 5.54
C TYR A 62 3.93 1.66 7.07
N LYS A 63 4.40 0.59 7.70
CA LYS A 63 4.43 0.51 9.16
C LYS A 63 5.32 1.58 9.77
N SER A 64 6.42 1.90 9.13
CA SER A 64 7.39 2.84 9.69
C SER A 64 7.04 4.30 9.44
N GLY A 65 6.32 4.61 8.37
CA GLY A 65 6.06 6.00 8.04
C GLY A 65 4.69 6.31 7.44
N GLY A 66 3.83 5.31 7.31
CA GLY A 66 2.49 5.52 6.81
C GLY A 66 2.44 5.91 5.35
N ILE A 67 1.34 6.55 4.96
CA ILE A 67 1.12 6.94 3.57
C ILE A 67 2.21 7.86 3.03
N PRO A 68 2.67 8.88 3.79
CA PRO A 68 3.73 9.75 3.25
C PRO A 68 4.98 8.98 2.85
N LYS A 69 5.43 8.05 3.69
CA LYS A 69 6.63 7.29 3.37
C LYS A 69 6.39 6.31 2.24
N LEU A 70 5.21 5.72 2.20
CA LEU A 70 4.85 4.77 1.14
C LEU A 70 4.87 5.44 -0.22
N THR A 71 4.50 6.69 -0.29
CA THR A 71 4.45 7.46 -1.54
C THR A 71 5.64 8.40 -1.69
N ASN A 72 6.74 8.08 -1.02
CA ASN A 72 7.98 8.83 -1.16
C ASN A 72 7.76 10.32 -0.92
N ASN A 73 6.98 10.65 0.11
CA ASN A 73 6.64 12.02 0.51
C ASN A 73 5.84 12.80 -0.54
N HIS A 74 5.25 12.08 -1.50
CA HIS A 74 4.40 12.72 -2.48
C HIS A 74 3.07 13.13 -1.88
N TYR A 75 2.58 12.35 -0.93
CA TYR A 75 1.34 12.66 -0.22
C TYR A 75 1.66 13.66 0.91
N LYS A 76 1.06 14.82 0.83
CA LYS A 76 1.32 15.89 1.80
C LYS A 76 0.31 15.94 2.94
N GLY A 77 -0.61 15.03 2.94
CA GLY A 77 -1.57 14.96 4.00
C GLY A 77 -2.75 15.86 3.76
N TYR A 78 -3.22 16.45 4.82
CA TYR A 78 -4.42 17.20 4.84
C TYR A 78 -4.19 18.59 5.27
#